data_c282fc36fe3be874f2e13cfb9a7dd248
#
_entry.id   c282fc36fe3be874f2e13cfb9a7dd248
#
_cell.length_a   1.000
_cell.length_b   1.000
_cell.length_c   1.000
_cell.angle_alpha   90.00
_cell.angle_beta   90.00
_cell.angle_gamma   90.00
#
_symmetry.space_group_name_H-M   'P 1'
#
loop_
_entity.id
_entity.type
_entity.pdbx_description
1 polymer ?
#
loop_
_entity_poly.entity_id
_entity_poly.type
_entity_poly.pdbx_seq_one_letter_code
_entity_poly.pdbx_strand_id
1 'polypeptide(L)'
;MHELGIVFYIIRDVKQVAEENHVGHVSNVVMDIGEVSTVIPEYLTDCWRWAADKEDMLRGCELKCHILPAVTLCHGCGKEYPTVQYGKKCPHCGSDDTVLKCGNEVEIKEIEV
;
A
#
# COMPACT_ATOMS: atom_id res chain seq x y z
N MET A 1 11.77 -4.80 1.94
CA MET A 1 10.93 -5.25 0.82
C MET A 1 11.46 -4.64 -0.47
N HIS A 2 11.30 -5.34 -1.58
CA HIS A 2 11.82 -4.89 -2.87
C HIS A 2 10.81 -3.99 -3.59
N GLU A 3 10.93 -2.69 -3.39
CA GLU A 3 10.02 -1.70 -3.97
C GLU A 3 9.97 -1.78 -5.50
N LEU A 4 11.07 -2.06 -6.16
CA LEU A 4 11.08 -2.20 -7.61
C LEU A 4 10.22 -3.36 -8.10
N GLY A 5 10.25 -4.49 -7.39
CA GLY A 5 9.38 -5.63 -7.71
C GLY A 5 7.90 -5.30 -7.55
N ILE A 6 7.57 -4.53 -6.52
CA ILE A 6 6.20 -4.05 -6.29
C ILE A 6 5.77 -3.14 -7.44
N VAL A 7 6.64 -2.24 -7.88
CA VAL A 7 6.36 -1.33 -8.98
C VAL A 7 6.06 -2.10 -10.26
N PHE A 8 6.83 -3.11 -10.62
CA PHE A 8 6.56 -3.92 -11.80
C PHE A 8 5.23 -4.65 -11.70
N TYR A 9 4.88 -5.12 -10.51
CA TYR A 9 3.58 -5.75 -10.26
C TYR A 9 2.42 -4.75 -10.47
N ILE A 10 2.56 -3.53 -9.94
CA ILE A 10 1.58 -2.47 -10.11
C ILE A 10 1.41 -2.12 -11.59
N ILE A 11 2.52 -1.95 -12.31
CA ILE A 11 2.51 -1.62 -13.74
C ILE A 11 1.76 -2.68 -14.52
N ARG A 12 2.02 -3.96 -14.25
CA ARG A 12 1.33 -5.06 -14.91
C ARG A 12 -0.17 -4.99 -14.69
N ASP A 13 -0.60 -4.79 -13.45
CA ASP A 13 -2.02 -4.75 -13.10
C ASP A 13 -2.71 -3.52 -13.69
N VAL A 14 -2.06 -2.36 -13.64
CA VAL A 14 -2.59 -1.11 -14.21
C VAL A 14 -2.76 -1.23 -15.71
N LYS A 15 -1.77 -1.80 -16.41
CA LYS A 15 -1.84 -2.00 -17.86
C LYS A 15 -2.98 -2.95 -18.23
N GLN A 16 -3.15 -4.02 -17.47
CA GLN A 16 -4.23 -4.98 -17.71
C GLN A 16 -5.61 -4.32 -17.56
N VAL A 17 -5.83 -3.57 -16.49
CA VAL A 17 -7.10 -2.86 -16.25
C VAL A 17 -7.34 -1.82 -17.33
N ALA A 18 -6.33 -1.07 -17.73
CA ALA A 18 -6.44 -0.05 -18.77
C ALA A 18 -6.82 -0.67 -20.12
N GLU A 19 -6.18 -1.79 -20.48
CA GLU A 19 -6.48 -2.49 -21.73
C GLU A 19 -7.90 -3.03 -21.74
N GLU A 20 -8.37 -3.61 -20.63
CA GLU A 20 -9.74 -4.12 -20.49
C GLU A 20 -10.79 -3.01 -20.62
N ASN A 21 -10.46 -1.79 -20.24
CA ASN A 21 -11.34 -0.63 -20.29
C ASN A 21 -11.08 0.29 -21.48
N HIS A 22 -10.23 -0.11 -22.42
CA HIS A 22 -9.86 0.66 -23.62
C HIS A 22 -9.31 2.05 -23.30
N VAL A 23 -8.48 2.14 -22.25
CA VAL A 23 -7.83 3.37 -21.81
C VAL A 23 -6.42 3.42 -22.39
N GLY A 24 -6.08 4.50 -23.07
CA GLY A 24 -4.75 4.67 -23.71
C GLY A 24 -3.71 5.33 -22.82
N HIS A 25 -4.13 6.05 -21.77
CA HIS A 25 -3.22 6.76 -20.86
C HIS A 25 -3.78 6.83 -19.46
N VAL A 26 -2.91 6.65 -18.47
CA VAL A 26 -3.25 6.74 -17.05
C VAL A 26 -2.52 7.94 -16.45
N SER A 27 -3.25 8.82 -15.77
CA SER A 27 -2.71 10.04 -15.17
C SER A 27 -2.14 9.83 -13.77
N ASN A 28 -2.83 9.04 -12.95
CA ASN A 28 -2.43 8.78 -11.57
C ASN A 28 -2.80 7.36 -11.17
N VAL A 29 -2.00 6.80 -10.28
CA VAL A 29 -2.32 5.55 -9.58
C VAL A 29 -2.26 5.84 -8.08
N VAL A 30 -3.32 5.50 -7.36
CA VAL A 30 -3.40 5.70 -5.91
C VAL A 30 -3.26 4.34 -5.24
N MET A 31 -2.29 4.23 -4.32
CA MET A 31 -2.02 3.02 -3.56
C MET A 31 -2.43 3.19 -2.11
N ASP A 32 -3.04 2.16 -1.54
CA ASP A 32 -3.18 2.04 -0.09
C ASP A 32 -1.99 1.26 0.45
N ILE A 33 -1.21 1.89 1.30
CA ILE A 33 -0.01 1.33 1.91
C ILE A 33 -0.20 1.30 3.42
N GLY A 34 -0.19 0.11 4.00
CA GLY A 34 -0.32 -0.04 5.45
C GLY A 34 0.91 0.47 6.20
N GLU A 35 0.67 1.06 7.34
CA GLU A 35 1.70 1.67 8.19
C GLU A 35 2.80 0.69 8.59
N VAL A 36 2.47 -0.60 8.74
CA VAL A 36 3.42 -1.65 9.12
C VAL A 36 3.73 -2.62 7.96
N SER A 37 3.45 -2.22 6.73
CA SER A 37 3.69 -3.07 5.55
C SER A 37 5.15 -3.26 5.20
N THR A 38 6.05 -2.50 5.81
CA THR A 38 7.49 -2.43 5.52
C THR A 38 7.84 -1.77 4.18
N VAL A 39 6.87 -1.35 3.40
CA VAL A 39 7.10 -0.58 2.18
C VAL A 39 7.40 0.87 2.54
N ILE A 40 8.47 1.42 1.97
CA ILE A 40 8.87 2.81 2.17
C ILE A 40 8.33 3.64 1.01
N PRO A 41 7.34 4.52 1.22
CA PRO A 41 6.69 5.25 0.13
C PRO A 41 7.64 6.05 -0.77
N GLU A 42 8.65 6.69 -0.19
CA GLU A 42 9.62 7.46 -0.98
C GLU A 42 10.38 6.57 -1.97
N TYR A 43 10.78 5.38 -1.54
CA TYR A 43 11.48 4.45 -2.41
C TYR A 43 10.56 3.89 -3.48
N LEU A 44 9.30 3.63 -3.10
CA LEU A 44 8.31 3.13 -4.05
C LEU A 44 8.06 4.17 -5.16
N THR A 45 7.89 5.44 -4.80
CA THR A 45 7.66 6.51 -5.78
C THR A 45 8.88 6.76 -6.66
N ASP A 46 10.09 6.64 -6.13
CA ASP A 46 11.30 6.78 -6.91
C ASP A 46 11.43 5.65 -7.95
N CYS A 47 11.18 4.42 -7.54
CA CYS A 47 11.17 3.28 -8.45
C CYS A 47 10.07 3.43 -9.52
N TRP A 48 8.91 3.95 -9.13
CA TRP A 48 7.81 4.19 -10.04
C TRP A 48 8.18 5.18 -11.14
N ARG A 49 8.79 6.31 -10.79
CA ARG A 49 9.20 7.32 -11.76
C ARG A 49 10.12 6.73 -12.82
N TRP A 50 11.07 5.92 -12.38
CA TRP A 50 12.01 5.27 -13.30
C TRP A 50 11.32 4.25 -14.20
N ALA A 51 10.49 3.37 -13.64
CA ALA A 51 9.89 2.27 -14.37
C ALA A 51 8.70 2.72 -15.24
N ALA A 52 7.84 3.61 -14.72
CA ALA A 52 6.67 4.07 -15.44
C ALA A 52 7.03 4.91 -16.67
N ASP A 53 8.12 5.64 -16.61
CA ASP A 53 8.57 6.48 -17.72
C ASP A 53 8.95 5.67 -18.97
N LYS A 54 9.18 4.37 -18.80
CA LYS A 54 9.47 3.45 -19.92
C LYS A 54 8.22 2.92 -20.60
N GLU A 55 7.06 3.18 -20.02
CA GLU A 55 5.76 2.73 -20.55
C GLU A 55 5.01 3.94 -21.11
N ASP A 56 4.67 3.91 -22.41
CA ASP A 56 3.97 5.03 -23.07
C ASP A 56 2.68 5.40 -22.36
N MET A 57 1.92 4.39 -21.93
CA MET A 57 0.65 4.56 -21.22
C MET A 57 0.80 5.28 -19.88
N LEU A 58 1.97 5.18 -19.25
CA LEU A 58 2.23 5.67 -17.90
C LEU A 58 3.19 6.87 -17.87
N ARG A 59 3.53 7.44 -19.00
CA ARG A 59 4.39 8.63 -19.02
C ARG A 59 3.70 9.79 -18.31
N GLY A 60 4.41 10.39 -17.37
CA GLY A 60 3.87 11.46 -16.54
C GLY A 60 2.87 11.01 -15.50
N CYS A 61 2.61 9.70 -15.39
CA CYS A 61 1.71 9.15 -14.38
C CYS A 61 2.36 9.23 -13.00
N GLU A 62 1.64 9.78 -12.03
CA GLU A 62 2.11 9.87 -10.66
C GLU A 62 1.58 8.70 -9.84
N LEU A 63 2.42 8.21 -8.93
CA LEU A 63 2.02 7.23 -7.93
C LEU A 63 1.79 7.98 -6.62
N LYS A 64 0.55 7.93 -6.12
CA LYS A 64 0.17 8.55 -4.85
C LYS A 64 -0.01 7.46 -3.81
N CYS A 65 0.63 7.63 -2.66
CA CYS A 65 0.53 6.66 -1.56
C CYS A 65 -0.35 7.21 -0.46
N HIS A 66 -1.39 6.47 -0.12
CA HIS A 66 -2.27 6.75 1.00
C HIS A 66 -1.90 5.78 2.12
N ILE A 67 -1.41 6.32 3.24
CA ILE A 67 -0.95 5.50 4.36
C ILE A 67 -2.12 5.15 5.27
N LEU A 68 -2.35 3.85 5.47
CA LEU A 68 -3.40 3.35 6.35
C LEU A 68 -2.81 3.03 7.72
N PRO A 69 -3.46 3.51 8.80
CA PRO A 69 -2.98 3.22 10.15
C PRO A 69 -3.10 1.74 10.48
N ALA A 70 -2.15 1.24 11.27
CA ALA A 70 -2.17 -0.14 11.74
C ALA A 70 -2.95 -0.23 13.04
N VAL A 71 -3.82 -1.23 13.12
CA VAL A 71 -4.65 -1.49 14.29
C VAL A 71 -4.49 -2.96 14.70
N THR A 72 -4.28 -3.20 15.99
CA THR A 72 -4.18 -4.53 16.58
C THR A 72 -5.39 -4.81 17.45
N LEU A 73 -5.92 -6.03 17.36
CA LEU A 73 -7.02 -6.52 18.18
C LEU A 73 -6.46 -7.41 19.29
N CYS A 74 -6.85 -7.14 20.53
CA CYS A 74 -6.52 -7.98 21.66
C CYS A 74 -7.58 -9.05 21.87
N HIS A 75 -7.19 -10.32 21.87
CA HIS A 75 -8.09 -11.42 22.15
C HIS A 75 -8.40 -11.54 23.64
N GLY A 76 -7.52 -11.00 24.50
CA GLY A 76 -7.72 -11.07 25.96
C GLY A 76 -8.87 -10.18 26.46
N CYS A 77 -8.99 -8.95 25.91
CA CYS A 77 -10.03 -8.01 26.35
C CYS A 77 -10.99 -7.58 25.24
N GLY A 78 -10.73 -7.97 23.98
CA GLY A 78 -11.56 -7.62 22.85
C GLY A 78 -11.43 -6.19 22.35
N LYS A 79 -10.50 -5.41 22.88
CA LYS A 79 -10.30 -4.01 22.47
C LYS A 79 -9.24 -3.90 21.39
N GLU A 80 -9.36 -2.85 20.58
CA GLU A 80 -8.39 -2.50 19.54
C GLU A 80 -7.50 -1.35 20.01
N TYR A 81 -6.29 -1.30 19.44
CA TYR A 81 -5.35 -0.23 19.78
C TYR A 81 -4.38 0.02 18.62
N PRO A 82 -3.72 1.22 18.56
CA PRO A 82 -2.73 1.53 17.53
C PRO A 82 -1.50 0.64 17.66
N THR A 83 -1.18 -0.10 16.59
CA THR A 83 -0.08 -1.07 16.58
C THR A 83 1.29 -0.43 16.77
N VAL A 84 1.56 0.67 16.06
CA VAL A 84 2.88 1.32 16.07
C VAL A 84 3.25 1.80 17.46
N GLN A 85 2.28 2.28 18.23
CA GLN A 85 2.51 2.82 19.55
C GLN A 85 2.75 1.75 20.62
N TYR A 86 2.06 0.60 20.53
CA TYR A 86 2.04 -0.41 21.60
C TYR A 86 2.56 -1.78 21.19
N GLY A 87 2.72 -2.05 19.89
CA GLY A 87 3.20 -3.34 19.40
C GLY A 87 2.24 -4.48 19.66
N LYS A 88 2.76 -5.60 20.14
CA LYS A 88 1.96 -6.80 20.38
C LYS A 88 1.34 -6.88 21.78
N LYS A 89 1.68 -5.95 22.65
CA LYS A 89 1.19 -5.96 24.05
C LYS A 89 0.04 -4.98 24.22
N CYS A 90 -1.11 -5.47 24.63
CA CYS A 90 -2.30 -4.66 24.80
C CYS A 90 -2.10 -3.63 25.93
N PRO A 91 -2.32 -2.33 25.67
CA PRO A 91 -2.22 -1.30 26.70
C PRO A 91 -3.38 -1.31 27.69
N HIS A 92 -4.46 -2.02 27.37
CA HIS A 92 -5.66 -2.08 28.21
C HIS A 92 -5.60 -3.20 29.24
N CYS A 93 -5.09 -4.38 28.88
CA CYS A 93 -5.07 -5.54 29.77
C CYS A 93 -3.70 -6.20 29.93
N GLY A 94 -2.69 -5.77 29.15
CA GLY A 94 -1.34 -6.31 29.23
C GLY A 94 -1.13 -7.66 28.56
N SER A 95 -2.15 -8.20 27.90
CA SER A 95 -2.02 -9.48 27.19
C SER A 95 -1.16 -9.34 25.93
N ASP A 96 -0.44 -10.40 25.57
CA ASP A 96 0.26 -10.52 24.30
C ASP A 96 -0.48 -11.43 23.31
N ASP A 97 -1.67 -11.88 23.65
CA ASP A 97 -2.54 -12.63 22.75
C ASP A 97 -3.29 -11.66 21.84
N THR A 98 -2.59 -11.18 20.81
CA THR A 98 -3.05 -10.11 19.94
C THR A 98 -2.84 -10.48 18.48
N VAL A 99 -3.64 -9.89 17.60
CA VAL A 99 -3.54 -10.08 16.15
C VAL A 99 -3.63 -8.75 15.43
N LEU A 100 -2.80 -8.56 14.39
CA LEU A 100 -2.89 -7.39 13.55
C LEU A 100 -4.19 -7.43 12.75
N LYS A 101 -5.04 -6.42 12.92
CA LYS A 101 -6.31 -6.31 12.22
C LYS A 101 -6.15 -5.70 10.82
N CYS A 102 -5.36 -4.64 10.72
CA CYS A 102 -5.10 -3.93 9.47
C CYS A 102 -3.81 -3.11 9.59
N GLY A 103 -3.33 -2.60 8.45
CA GLY A 103 -2.12 -1.77 8.41
C GLY A 103 -0.95 -2.41 7.69
N ASN A 104 -1.14 -3.59 7.11
CA ASN A 104 -0.09 -4.25 6.30
C ASN A 104 -0.47 -4.35 4.81
N GLU A 105 -1.48 -3.61 4.38
CA GLU A 105 -1.96 -3.62 3.00
C GLU A 105 -0.94 -3.00 2.04
N VAL A 106 -0.86 -3.53 0.83
CA VAL A 106 -0.18 -2.91 -0.32
C VAL A 106 -1.09 -3.16 -1.51
N GLU A 107 -1.99 -2.22 -1.77
CA GLU A 107 -3.07 -2.42 -2.74
C GLU A 107 -3.28 -1.19 -3.61
N ILE A 108 -3.71 -1.41 -4.86
CA ILE A 108 -4.14 -0.33 -5.74
C ILE A 108 -5.54 0.10 -5.28
N LYS A 109 -5.67 1.35 -4.87
CA LYS A 109 -6.95 1.91 -4.45
C LYS A 109 -7.77 2.39 -5.64
N GLU A 110 -7.14 3.16 -6.54
CA GLU A 110 -7.79 3.64 -7.73
C GLU A 110 -6.79 3.98 -8.82
N ILE A 111 -7.28 4.00 -10.05
CA ILE A 111 -6.52 4.36 -11.24
C ILE A 111 -7.27 5.53 -11.89
N GLU A 112 -6.60 6.66 -12.04
CA GLU A 112 -7.19 7.87 -12.62
C GLU A 112 -6.71 8.05 -14.06
N VAL A 113 -7.65 8.24 -14.95
CA VAL A 113 -7.38 8.51 -16.36
C VAL A 113 -7.59 9.97 -16.68
#